data_0f3bffe68d475e0943036d24815e3379
#
_entry.id   0f3bffe68d475e0943036d24815e3379
#
_cell.length_a   1.000
_cell.length_b   1.000
_cell.length_c   1.000
_cell.angle_alpha   90.00
_cell.angle_beta   90.00
_cell.angle_gamma   90.00
#
_symmetry.space_group_name_H-M   'P 1'
#
loop_
_entity.id
_entity.type
_entity.pdbx_description
1 polymer ?
#
loop_
_entity_poly.entity_id
_entity_poly.type
_entity_poly.pdbx_seq_one_letter_code
_entity_poly.pdbx_strand_id
1 'polypeptide(L)'
;MSPNSERPRPKGRPRGEGEVRCARCGDLAPASTTKYRFPEGLICGRCYDRAVHTHGTCGGCHVERLLPGIDAKDEPICADCAGINRDFRCKRCSQERAIFRAGLCERCALSDDLNEALGHPTESHRSDLLQLRDHLLRADRPTSVLTWIRSAKVRSVLGALAEAQSPPDHAILDALPQGGAVAHIRALLVEVGVLAPRDEAFTRFEAWIRNKVESFEGEHKRALERYAVWYHLHRIRRIQSNDGDVHSAAHNAKQQITAAANFLNWLQEQEISLEACTQSLVDIWLTTGNSSRYTVRGFLQFAKESKLAPPLHAPTRHARAQTRRITDGERLEWIRYYLTEESLSPAARSAAMLLLVFGQPLTRIATMRLDAVDDDAVEGMRIRFAEDPVHVPEPFDGILRQHLASRARTRTGSVDTNPYLFPGARAGRHITRERLKAELNSLGVDVLATKNTTLDELVAAMPAPMVADALGYSYTALGQHEQHRGVRYRSYVSGRYDG
;
A
#
# COMPACT_ATOMS: atom_id res chain seq x y z
N MET A 1 21.27 17.58 -45.03
CA MET A 1 20.51 16.33 -45.26
C MET A 1 21.47 15.17 -45.08
N SER A 2 21.38 14.48 -43.97
CA SER A 2 22.09 13.21 -43.74
C SER A 2 21.13 12.29 -42.99
N PRO A 3 20.83 11.09 -43.48
CA PRO A 3 19.87 10.19 -42.85
C PRO A 3 20.51 9.47 -41.67
N ASN A 4 19.83 9.55 -40.56
CA ASN A 4 20.15 8.87 -39.31
C ASN A 4 19.87 7.37 -39.52
N SER A 5 20.91 6.56 -39.65
CA SER A 5 20.79 5.10 -39.73
C SER A 5 20.59 4.52 -38.35
N GLU A 6 19.34 4.26 -38.00
CA GLU A 6 19.00 3.43 -36.83
C GLU A 6 19.59 2.02 -36.98
N ARG A 7 20.59 1.69 -36.18
CA ARG A 7 21.06 0.30 -36.04
C ARG A 7 19.96 -0.51 -35.34
N PRO A 8 19.47 -1.60 -35.96
CA PRO A 8 18.48 -2.46 -35.30
C PRO A 8 19.10 -3.08 -34.05
N ARG A 9 18.39 -2.99 -32.94
CA ARG A 9 18.75 -3.67 -31.68
C ARG A 9 18.85 -5.18 -31.94
N PRO A 10 19.87 -5.88 -31.43
CA PRO A 10 19.98 -7.33 -31.60
C PRO A 10 18.73 -7.99 -31.03
N LYS A 11 18.02 -8.76 -31.85
CA LYS A 11 16.88 -9.58 -31.44
C LYS A 11 17.34 -10.53 -30.35
N GLY A 12 16.72 -10.47 -29.18
CA GLY A 12 16.98 -11.43 -28.10
C GLY A 12 16.83 -12.87 -28.60
N ARG A 13 17.62 -13.78 -28.01
CA ARG A 13 17.60 -15.22 -28.32
C ARG A 13 16.15 -15.70 -28.37
N PRO A 14 15.74 -16.48 -29.39
CA PRO A 14 14.36 -16.98 -29.48
C PRO A 14 13.97 -17.67 -28.19
N ARG A 15 12.84 -17.28 -27.61
CA ARG A 15 12.25 -17.97 -26.45
C ARG A 15 11.84 -19.35 -26.93
N GLY A 16 12.36 -20.41 -26.31
CA GLY A 16 11.92 -21.77 -26.59
C GLY A 16 10.42 -21.86 -26.41
N GLU A 17 9.71 -22.19 -27.48
CA GLU A 17 8.30 -22.47 -27.45
C GLU A 17 8.09 -23.86 -26.86
N GLY A 18 7.19 -23.99 -25.89
CA GLY A 18 6.84 -25.24 -25.24
C GLY A 18 6.85 -25.17 -23.71
N GLU A 19 6.14 -26.09 -23.11
CA GLU A 19 6.11 -26.31 -21.67
C GLU A 19 6.96 -27.54 -21.32
N VAL A 20 7.69 -27.47 -20.21
CA VAL A 20 8.51 -28.55 -19.68
C VAL A 20 8.06 -28.85 -18.26
N ARG A 21 7.90 -30.12 -17.94
CA ARG A 21 7.57 -30.57 -16.58
C ARG A 21 8.80 -30.43 -15.68
N CYS A 22 8.64 -29.74 -14.56
CA CYS A 22 9.69 -29.60 -13.55
C CYS A 22 9.91 -30.94 -12.84
N ALA A 23 11.16 -31.40 -12.75
CA ALA A 23 11.51 -32.65 -12.08
C ALA A 23 11.24 -32.64 -10.57
N ARG A 24 11.15 -31.44 -9.92
CA ARG A 24 10.92 -31.31 -8.46
C ARG A 24 9.46 -31.11 -8.08
N CYS A 25 8.77 -30.15 -8.69
CA CYS A 25 7.37 -29.86 -8.31
C CYS A 25 6.34 -30.53 -9.24
N GLY A 26 6.75 -31.14 -10.33
CA GLY A 26 5.84 -31.76 -11.28
C GLY A 26 5.04 -30.76 -12.15
N ASP A 27 5.09 -29.48 -11.86
CA ASP A 27 4.34 -28.46 -12.59
C ASP A 27 4.86 -28.28 -14.02
N LEU A 28 3.94 -28.01 -14.94
CA LEU A 28 4.29 -27.55 -16.28
C LEU A 28 4.70 -26.07 -16.21
N ALA A 29 5.86 -25.75 -16.76
CA ALA A 29 6.37 -24.38 -16.80
C ALA A 29 7.00 -24.09 -18.17
N PRO A 30 7.02 -22.82 -18.61
CA PRO A 30 7.65 -22.46 -19.88
C PRO A 30 9.09 -22.95 -19.97
N ALA A 31 9.52 -23.51 -21.08
CA ALA A 31 10.88 -23.99 -21.32
C ALA A 31 11.93 -22.90 -21.06
N SER A 32 11.58 -21.61 -21.26
CA SER A 32 12.44 -20.46 -20.97
C SER A 32 12.75 -20.29 -19.47
N THR A 33 11.91 -20.80 -18.58
CA THR A 33 12.05 -20.73 -17.10
C THR A 33 12.46 -22.08 -16.49
N THR A 34 12.35 -23.21 -17.24
CA THR A 34 12.72 -24.56 -16.81
C THR A 34 14.03 -24.97 -17.49
N LYS A 35 15.11 -24.34 -17.09
CA LYS A 35 16.43 -24.42 -17.74
C LYS A 35 17.55 -24.89 -16.83
N TYR A 36 17.29 -25.08 -15.55
CA TYR A 36 18.32 -25.49 -14.60
C TYR A 36 18.39 -26.99 -14.54
N ARG A 37 19.52 -27.55 -14.98
CA ARG A 37 19.76 -29.00 -14.98
C ARG A 37 20.37 -29.43 -13.66
N PHE A 38 19.71 -30.35 -12.99
CA PHE A 38 20.12 -31.00 -11.76
C PHE A 38 20.17 -32.53 -11.99
N PRO A 39 20.74 -33.34 -11.09
CA PRO A 39 20.81 -34.80 -11.27
C PRO A 39 19.45 -35.43 -11.52
N GLU A 40 18.40 -34.95 -10.86
CA GLU A 40 17.02 -35.40 -11.04
C GLU A 40 16.36 -34.97 -12.35
N GLY A 41 16.94 -33.99 -13.06
CA GLY A 41 16.41 -33.49 -14.33
C GLY A 41 16.38 -31.97 -14.42
N LEU A 42 15.47 -31.45 -15.29
CA LEU A 42 15.24 -30.00 -15.44
C LEU A 42 14.29 -29.51 -14.36
N ILE A 43 14.68 -28.46 -13.66
CA ILE A 43 13.87 -27.80 -12.63
C ILE A 43 13.47 -26.39 -13.05
N CYS A 44 12.27 -25.96 -12.63
CA CYS A 44 11.73 -24.62 -12.89
C CYS A 44 12.44 -23.55 -12.04
N GLY A 45 12.30 -22.29 -12.43
CA GLY A 45 12.94 -21.16 -11.75
C GLY A 45 12.56 -21.05 -10.27
N ARG A 46 11.32 -21.39 -9.89
CA ARG A 46 10.87 -21.41 -8.49
C ARG A 46 11.59 -22.47 -7.66
N CYS A 47 11.70 -23.69 -8.18
CA CYS A 47 12.43 -24.76 -7.50
C CYS A 47 13.92 -24.47 -7.42
N TYR A 48 14.50 -23.88 -8.47
CA TYR A 48 15.88 -23.42 -8.44
C TYR A 48 16.11 -22.33 -7.38
N ASP A 49 15.27 -21.31 -7.35
CA ASP A 49 15.38 -20.21 -6.38
C ASP A 49 15.28 -20.74 -4.94
N ARG A 50 14.36 -21.65 -4.66
CA ARG A 50 14.27 -22.33 -3.37
C ARG A 50 15.56 -23.11 -3.04
N ALA A 51 16.06 -23.90 -3.98
CA ALA A 51 17.23 -24.72 -3.78
C ALA A 51 18.50 -23.93 -3.41
N VAL A 52 18.73 -22.80 -4.10
CA VAL A 52 19.94 -21.96 -3.88
C VAL A 52 19.83 -21.01 -2.68
N HIS A 53 18.69 -21.05 -1.97
CA HIS A 53 18.48 -20.29 -0.73
C HIS A 53 18.20 -21.19 0.48
N THR A 54 18.19 -22.52 0.31
CA THR A 54 18.02 -23.47 1.41
C THR A 54 19.37 -23.77 2.05
N HIS A 55 19.54 -23.41 3.32
CA HIS A 55 20.72 -23.70 4.13
C HIS A 55 20.34 -24.58 5.32
N GLY A 56 21.26 -25.38 5.78
CA GLY A 56 21.08 -26.25 6.93
C GLY A 56 22.12 -27.33 7.02
N THR A 57 21.94 -28.29 7.93
CA THR A 57 22.80 -29.46 8.07
C THR A 57 22.46 -30.50 7.00
N CYS A 58 23.40 -30.85 6.18
CA CYS A 58 23.24 -31.84 5.12
C CYS A 58 23.00 -33.24 5.72
N GLY A 59 21.92 -33.92 5.31
CA GLY A 59 21.63 -35.30 5.76
C GLY A 59 22.66 -36.33 5.32
N GLY A 60 23.46 -36.07 4.27
CA GLY A 60 24.49 -37.00 3.77
C GLY A 60 25.87 -36.84 4.43
N CYS A 61 26.33 -35.60 4.67
CA CYS A 61 27.68 -35.36 5.22
C CYS A 61 27.68 -34.64 6.58
N HIS A 62 26.50 -34.28 7.12
CA HIS A 62 26.32 -33.62 8.41
C HIS A 62 27.03 -32.25 8.56
N VAL A 63 27.34 -31.58 7.45
CA VAL A 63 27.94 -30.25 7.43
C VAL A 63 26.84 -29.20 7.21
N GLU A 64 26.91 -28.11 7.97
CA GLU A 64 26.01 -26.97 7.79
C GLU A 64 26.44 -26.13 6.59
N ARG A 65 25.63 -26.09 5.55
CA ARG A 65 25.97 -25.43 4.29
C ARG A 65 24.74 -25.23 3.40
N LEU A 66 24.93 -24.73 2.18
CA LEU A 66 23.90 -24.64 1.15
C LEU A 66 23.45 -26.04 0.74
N LEU A 67 22.13 -26.27 0.67
CA LEU A 67 21.49 -27.53 0.34
C LEU A 67 20.69 -27.46 -0.98
N PRO A 68 21.37 -27.34 -2.13
CA PRO A 68 20.68 -27.17 -3.42
C PRO A 68 20.15 -28.47 -4.00
N GLY A 69 20.59 -29.63 -3.52
CA GLY A 69 20.19 -30.96 -3.94
C GLY A 69 19.02 -31.53 -3.12
N ILE A 70 18.51 -32.69 -3.55
CA ILE A 70 17.57 -33.52 -2.80
C ILE A 70 18.07 -34.95 -2.79
N ASP A 71 17.77 -35.69 -1.73
CA ASP A 71 18.01 -37.13 -1.64
C ASP A 71 16.85 -37.95 -2.20
N ALA A 72 16.91 -39.28 -2.04
CA ALA A 72 15.85 -40.21 -2.49
C ALA A 72 14.52 -40.06 -1.72
N LYS A 73 14.48 -39.29 -0.63
CA LYS A 73 13.29 -39.00 0.18
C LYS A 73 12.81 -37.54 0.00
N ASP A 74 13.35 -36.85 -1.00
CA ASP A 74 13.12 -35.43 -1.27
C ASP A 74 13.65 -34.48 -0.16
N GLU A 75 14.53 -34.96 0.73
CA GLU A 75 15.13 -34.13 1.77
C GLU A 75 16.33 -33.33 1.21
N PRO A 76 16.50 -32.05 1.65
CA PRO A 76 17.56 -31.19 1.15
C PRO A 76 18.96 -31.69 1.52
N ILE A 77 19.86 -31.80 0.53
CA ILE A 77 21.26 -32.18 0.71
C ILE A 77 22.20 -31.22 -0.04
N CYS A 78 23.50 -31.23 0.34
CA CYS A 78 24.48 -30.34 -0.29
C CYS A 78 24.82 -30.76 -1.74
N ALA A 79 25.46 -29.84 -2.47
CA ALA A 79 25.82 -30.07 -3.88
C ALA A 79 26.69 -31.31 -4.07
N ASP A 80 27.65 -31.52 -3.18
CA ASP A 80 28.57 -32.64 -3.27
C ASP A 80 27.87 -33.98 -3.06
N CYS A 81 27.02 -34.08 -2.02
CA CYS A 81 26.23 -35.30 -1.75
C CYS A 81 25.18 -35.58 -2.83
N ALA A 82 24.65 -34.55 -3.46
CA ALA A 82 23.70 -34.68 -4.56
C ALA A 82 24.36 -34.92 -5.93
N GLY A 83 25.68 -34.89 -6.04
CA GLY A 83 26.37 -35.01 -7.32
C GLY A 83 26.15 -33.83 -8.28
N ILE A 84 25.86 -32.65 -7.75
CA ILE A 84 25.62 -31.43 -8.55
C ILE A 84 26.97 -30.85 -8.96
N ASN A 85 27.33 -30.97 -10.23
CA ASN A 85 28.55 -30.40 -10.78
C ASN A 85 28.38 -28.91 -11.08
N ARG A 86 28.22 -28.12 -10.02
CA ARG A 86 28.14 -26.66 -10.09
C ARG A 86 28.73 -26.05 -8.84
N ASP A 87 29.64 -25.09 -9.03
CA ASP A 87 30.22 -24.34 -7.92
C ASP A 87 29.25 -23.23 -7.48
N PHE A 88 28.89 -23.25 -6.21
CA PHE A 88 28.07 -22.24 -5.54
C PHE A 88 28.91 -21.31 -4.65
N ARG A 89 30.23 -21.43 -4.66
CA ARG A 89 31.14 -20.57 -3.89
C ARG A 89 31.36 -19.24 -4.60
N CYS A 90 31.10 -18.17 -3.88
CA CYS A 90 31.35 -16.82 -4.38
C CYS A 90 32.88 -16.59 -4.46
N LYS A 91 33.39 -16.13 -5.62
CA LYS A 91 34.81 -15.82 -5.83
C LYS A 91 35.35 -14.71 -4.90
N ARG A 92 34.48 -13.87 -4.31
CA ARG A 92 34.89 -12.77 -3.43
C ARG A 92 34.80 -13.13 -1.95
N CYS A 93 33.62 -13.59 -1.48
CA CYS A 93 33.43 -13.86 -0.06
C CYS A 93 33.56 -15.33 0.32
N SER A 94 33.82 -16.23 -0.64
CA SER A 94 33.98 -17.68 -0.49
C SER A 94 32.77 -18.40 0.14
N GLN A 95 31.68 -17.69 0.39
CA GLN A 95 30.43 -18.26 0.92
C GLN A 95 29.68 -19.04 -0.16
N GLU A 96 29.07 -20.15 0.21
CA GLU A 96 28.16 -20.91 -0.65
C GLU A 96 26.82 -20.20 -0.72
N ARG A 97 26.47 -19.67 -1.89
CA ARG A 97 25.24 -18.90 -2.15
C ARG A 97 24.84 -18.99 -3.61
N ALA A 98 23.66 -18.49 -3.95
CA ALA A 98 23.25 -18.26 -5.32
C ALA A 98 24.28 -17.38 -6.05
N ILE A 99 24.87 -17.91 -7.14
CA ILE A 99 25.79 -17.13 -7.99
C ILE A 99 24.98 -16.32 -8.98
N PHE A 100 25.14 -15.00 -8.92
CA PHE A 100 24.35 -14.05 -9.69
C PHE A 100 25.03 -13.65 -11.02
N ARG A 101 26.30 -13.19 -10.97
CA ARG A 101 27.07 -12.81 -12.16
C ARG A 101 28.59 -12.95 -11.95
N ALA A 102 29.30 -13.28 -13.00
CA ALA A 102 30.77 -13.33 -13.01
C ALA A 102 31.40 -14.12 -11.83
N GLY A 103 30.71 -15.11 -11.28
CA GLY A 103 31.15 -15.89 -10.12
C GLY A 103 30.95 -15.19 -8.77
N LEU A 104 30.26 -14.07 -8.75
CA LEU A 104 29.87 -13.34 -7.52
C LEU A 104 28.47 -13.74 -7.07
N CYS A 105 28.30 -13.89 -5.75
CA CYS A 105 26.98 -14.05 -5.16
C CYS A 105 26.19 -12.73 -5.25
N GLU A 106 24.87 -12.81 -5.00
CA GLU A 106 23.96 -11.68 -5.05
C GLU A 106 24.40 -10.50 -4.19
N ARG A 107 24.88 -10.74 -2.96
CA ARG A 107 25.34 -9.68 -2.05
C ARG A 107 26.63 -9.00 -2.53
N CYS A 108 27.59 -9.77 -3.05
CA CYS A 108 28.81 -9.20 -3.60
C CYS A 108 28.54 -8.40 -4.88
N ALA A 109 27.65 -8.89 -5.74
CA ALA A 109 27.21 -8.16 -6.91
C ALA A 109 26.43 -6.89 -6.56
N LEU A 110 25.57 -6.94 -5.52
CA LEU A 110 24.87 -5.79 -5.01
C LEU A 110 25.81 -4.74 -4.44
N SER A 111 26.86 -5.15 -3.71
CA SER A 111 27.88 -4.22 -3.21
C SER A 111 28.55 -3.43 -4.34
N ASP A 112 28.85 -4.10 -5.45
CA ASP A 112 29.43 -3.43 -6.62
C ASP A 112 28.46 -2.41 -7.24
N ASP A 113 27.21 -2.84 -7.48
CA ASP A 113 26.17 -1.97 -8.09
C ASP A 113 25.84 -0.76 -7.19
N LEU A 114 25.85 -0.94 -5.85
CA LEU A 114 25.66 0.16 -4.90
C LEU A 114 26.84 1.13 -4.89
N ASN A 115 28.07 0.62 -4.88
CA ASN A 115 29.27 1.47 -4.94
C ASN A 115 29.31 2.26 -6.27
N GLU A 116 28.96 1.64 -7.39
CA GLU A 116 28.84 2.33 -8.68
C GLU A 116 27.76 3.41 -8.65
N ALA A 117 26.59 3.12 -8.08
CA ALA A 117 25.44 4.04 -8.08
C ALA A 117 25.60 5.23 -7.12
N LEU A 118 26.30 5.03 -6.01
CA LEU A 118 26.61 6.09 -5.05
C LEU A 118 27.89 6.87 -5.41
N GLY A 119 28.69 6.38 -6.36
CA GLY A 119 29.93 7.02 -6.77
C GLY A 119 30.93 7.20 -5.61
N HIS A 120 31.60 8.33 -5.63
CA HIS A 120 32.52 8.75 -4.56
C HIS A 120 31.90 9.93 -3.78
N PRO A 121 31.05 9.65 -2.75
CA PRO A 121 30.44 10.73 -1.99
C PRO A 121 31.50 11.61 -1.32
N THR A 122 31.22 12.89 -1.23
CA THR A 122 32.10 13.82 -0.51
C THR A 122 32.22 13.45 0.96
N GLU A 123 33.31 13.87 1.62
CA GLU A 123 33.59 13.48 3.02
C GLU A 123 32.43 13.87 3.97
N SER A 124 31.76 15.02 3.72
CA SER A 124 30.75 15.59 4.60
C SER A 124 29.46 14.77 4.74
N HIS A 125 29.11 13.92 3.75
CA HIS A 125 27.90 13.08 3.77
C HIS A 125 28.17 11.61 3.43
N ARG A 126 29.43 11.24 3.47
CA ARG A 126 29.86 9.86 3.24
C ARG A 126 29.25 8.89 4.25
N SER A 127 29.15 9.30 5.52
CA SER A 127 28.58 8.46 6.58
C SER A 127 27.11 8.12 6.31
N ASP A 128 26.32 9.09 5.86
CA ASP A 128 24.88 8.97 5.65
C ASP A 128 24.56 8.06 4.46
N LEU A 129 25.28 8.23 3.36
CA LEU A 129 25.16 7.36 2.18
C LEU A 129 25.68 5.95 2.45
N LEU A 130 26.69 5.79 3.31
CA LEU A 130 27.18 4.48 3.75
C LEU A 130 26.14 3.77 4.63
N GLN A 131 25.41 4.48 5.50
CA GLN A 131 24.30 3.91 6.26
C GLN A 131 23.19 3.38 5.33
N LEU A 132 22.81 4.14 4.30
CA LEU A 132 21.87 3.69 3.28
C LEU A 132 22.39 2.47 2.54
N ARG A 133 23.67 2.47 2.11
CA ARG A 133 24.30 1.33 1.45
C ARG A 133 24.24 0.08 2.31
N ASP A 134 24.65 0.20 3.56
CA ASP A 134 24.74 -0.92 4.49
C ASP A 134 23.35 -1.48 4.82
N HIS A 135 22.34 -0.62 4.91
CA HIS A 135 20.97 -1.05 5.04
C HIS A 135 20.50 -1.86 3.82
N LEU A 136 20.76 -1.39 2.61
CA LEU A 136 20.41 -2.09 1.37
C LEU A 136 21.15 -3.42 1.20
N LEU A 137 22.41 -3.51 1.68
CA LEU A 137 23.17 -4.76 1.69
C LEU A 137 22.60 -5.82 2.64
N ARG A 138 21.89 -5.41 3.69
CA ARG A 138 21.24 -6.33 4.64
C ARG A 138 19.87 -6.81 4.16
N ALA A 139 19.34 -6.29 3.05
CA ALA A 139 18.05 -6.69 2.53
C ALA A 139 17.93 -8.21 2.38
N ASP A 140 16.78 -8.76 2.75
CA ASP A 140 16.50 -10.21 2.68
C ASP A 140 16.58 -10.76 1.27
N ARG A 141 16.26 -9.93 0.27
CA ARG A 141 16.27 -10.28 -1.16
C ARG A 141 17.22 -9.38 -1.95
N PRO A 142 18.53 -9.68 -1.95
CA PRO A 142 19.54 -8.88 -2.66
C PRO A 142 19.22 -8.71 -4.15
N THR A 143 18.65 -9.73 -4.81
CA THR A 143 18.24 -9.69 -6.22
C THR A 143 17.15 -8.65 -6.50
N SER A 144 16.25 -8.43 -5.56
CA SER A 144 15.22 -7.38 -5.68
C SER A 144 15.83 -5.99 -5.65
N VAL A 145 16.82 -5.77 -4.77
CA VAL A 145 17.57 -4.51 -4.69
C VAL A 145 18.41 -4.30 -5.96
N LEU A 146 19.09 -5.36 -6.45
CA LEU A 146 19.84 -5.34 -7.71
C LEU A 146 18.95 -4.93 -8.89
N THR A 147 17.73 -5.45 -8.97
CA THR A 147 16.79 -5.10 -10.02
C THR A 147 16.34 -3.64 -9.89
N TRP A 148 16.08 -3.19 -8.67
CA TRP A 148 15.63 -1.85 -8.38
C TRP A 148 16.70 -0.78 -8.67
N ILE A 149 17.95 -1.01 -8.25
CA ILE A 149 19.05 -0.05 -8.41
C ILE A 149 19.46 0.12 -9.89
N ARG A 150 19.16 -0.86 -10.75
CA ARG A 150 19.42 -0.77 -12.19
C ARG A 150 18.46 0.16 -12.94
N SER A 151 17.38 0.58 -12.31
CA SER A 151 16.49 1.58 -12.89
C SER A 151 17.21 2.91 -13.07
N ALA A 152 17.16 3.48 -14.28
CA ALA A 152 17.77 4.78 -14.58
C ALA A 152 17.26 5.89 -13.65
N LYS A 153 15.98 5.83 -13.26
CA LYS A 153 15.38 6.79 -12.32
C LYS A 153 16.00 6.69 -10.92
N VAL A 154 16.28 5.48 -10.45
CA VAL A 154 16.91 5.26 -9.13
C VAL A 154 18.35 5.72 -9.15
N ARG A 155 19.12 5.35 -10.19
CA ARG A 155 20.51 5.80 -10.36
C ARG A 155 20.63 7.31 -10.42
N SER A 156 19.73 7.99 -11.13
CA SER A 156 19.71 9.45 -11.20
C SER A 156 19.51 10.10 -9.82
N VAL A 157 18.61 9.53 -8.98
CA VAL A 157 18.37 10.07 -7.63
C VAL A 157 19.58 9.80 -6.72
N LEU A 158 20.14 8.59 -6.74
CA LEU A 158 21.32 8.25 -5.93
C LEU A 158 22.54 9.07 -6.35
N GLY A 159 22.77 9.26 -7.65
CA GLY A 159 23.83 10.11 -8.17
C GLY A 159 23.67 11.56 -7.72
N ALA A 160 22.46 12.13 -7.80
CA ALA A 160 22.20 13.47 -7.33
C ALA A 160 22.46 13.65 -5.82
N LEU A 161 22.17 12.62 -5.02
CA LEU A 161 22.51 12.64 -3.58
C LEU A 161 24.02 12.54 -3.34
N ALA A 162 24.74 11.75 -4.15
CA ALA A 162 26.18 11.59 -4.04
C ALA A 162 26.96 12.85 -4.49
N GLU A 163 26.44 13.58 -5.47
CA GLU A 163 27.03 14.81 -6.03
C GLU A 163 26.65 16.07 -5.26
N ALA A 164 25.69 16.00 -4.34
CA ALA A 164 25.25 17.13 -3.55
C ALA A 164 26.40 17.71 -2.71
N GLN A 165 26.38 19.03 -2.47
CA GLN A 165 27.38 19.74 -1.67
C GLN A 165 27.05 19.74 -0.17
N SER A 166 25.82 19.31 0.19
CA SER A 166 25.33 19.24 1.58
C SER A 166 24.87 17.81 1.90
N PRO A 167 24.80 17.44 3.19
CA PRO A 167 24.23 16.16 3.60
C PRO A 167 22.84 15.95 3.02
N PRO A 168 22.41 14.68 2.81
CA PRO A 168 21.09 14.39 2.31
C PRO A 168 20.01 15.05 3.16
N ASP A 169 19.16 15.87 2.53
CA ASP A 169 18.02 16.51 3.15
C ASP A 169 16.75 16.38 2.30
N HIS A 170 15.62 16.80 2.87
CA HIS A 170 14.35 16.77 2.13
C HIS A 170 14.33 17.74 0.95
N ALA A 171 15.06 18.87 1.00
CA ALA A 171 15.06 19.90 -0.02
C ALA A 171 15.74 19.39 -1.31
N ILE A 172 16.87 18.67 -1.18
CA ILE A 172 17.53 18.03 -2.32
C ILE A 172 16.55 17.09 -3.05
N LEU A 173 15.83 16.25 -2.28
CA LEU A 173 14.87 15.31 -2.85
C LEU A 173 13.61 16.00 -3.40
N ASP A 174 13.22 17.15 -2.87
CA ASP A 174 12.08 17.93 -3.35
C ASP A 174 12.41 18.67 -4.66
N ALA A 175 13.67 19.03 -4.88
CA ALA A 175 14.14 19.65 -6.12
C ALA A 175 14.21 18.66 -7.31
N LEU A 176 14.23 17.34 -7.05
CA LEU A 176 14.27 16.32 -8.11
C LEU A 176 12.88 16.10 -8.73
N PRO A 177 12.82 15.58 -9.98
CA PRO A 177 11.56 15.18 -10.61
C PRO A 177 10.80 14.17 -9.74
N GLN A 178 9.64 14.58 -9.22
CA GLN A 178 8.89 13.80 -8.24
C GLN A 178 8.34 12.50 -8.84
N GLY A 179 8.48 11.38 -8.14
CA GLY A 179 8.04 10.08 -8.60
C GLY A 179 8.32 8.95 -7.61
N GLY A 180 8.04 7.72 -8.05
CA GLY A 180 8.20 6.54 -7.20
C GLY A 180 9.62 6.32 -6.69
N ALA A 181 10.65 6.64 -7.48
CA ALA A 181 12.05 6.50 -7.09
C ALA A 181 12.43 7.46 -5.95
N VAL A 182 12.12 8.76 -6.10
CA VAL A 182 12.36 9.77 -5.06
C VAL A 182 11.63 9.43 -3.77
N ALA A 183 10.33 9.08 -3.88
CA ALA A 183 9.52 8.74 -2.71
C ALA A 183 10.03 7.48 -1.99
N HIS A 184 10.59 6.50 -2.71
CA HIS A 184 11.12 5.28 -2.12
C HIS A 184 12.48 5.51 -1.47
N ILE A 185 13.40 6.22 -2.14
CA ILE A 185 14.71 6.58 -1.56
C ILE A 185 14.53 7.45 -0.32
N ARG A 186 13.60 8.42 -0.35
CA ARG A 186 13.26 9.21 0.84
C ARG A 186 12.79 8.35 2.01
N ALA A 187 11.92 7.37 1.75
CA ALA A 187 11.46 6.45 2.79
C ALA A 187 12.61 5.62 3.39
N LEU A 188 13.54 5.17 2.55
CA LEU A 188 14.76 4.46 3.02
C LEU A 188 15.66 5.36 3.87
N LEU A 189 15.89 6.60 3.46
CA LEU A 189 16.71 7.55 4.22
C LEU A 189 16.08 7.92 5.58
N VAL A 190 14.74 7.96 5.65
CA VAL A 190 14.03 8.10 6.93
C VAL A 190 14.17 6.82 7.77
N GLU A 191 14.04 5.64 7.16
CA GLU A 191 14.16 4.35 7.86
C GLU A 191 15.54 4.16 8.50
N VAL A 192 16.60 4.59 7.81
CA VAL A 192 17.98 4.52 8.35
C VAL A 192 18.34 5.69 9.27
N GLY A 193 17.43 6.62 9.52
CA GLY A 193 17.64 7.75 10.42
C GLY A 193 18.44 8.92 9.85
N VAL A 194 18.77 8.91 8.55
CA VAL A 194 19.45 10.01 7.86
C VAL A 194 18.51 11.22 7.69
N LEU A 195 17.24 10.97 7.39
CA LEU A 195 16.23 12.03 7.30
C LEU A 195 15.23 11.94 8.46
N ALA A 196 14.83 13.09 8.97
CA ALA A 196 13.74 13.15 9.94
C ALA A 196 12.40 12.70 9.30
N PRO A 197 11.53 11.98 10.03
CA PRO A 197 10.19 11.66 9.55
C PRO A 197 9.41 12.95 9.24
N ARG A 198 8.72 12.97 8.09
CA ARG A 198 7.75 14.04 7.77
C ARG A 198 6.51 13.43 7.11
N ASP A 199 5.38 14.10 7.26
CA ASP A 199 4.15 13.71 6.58
C ASP A 199 4.16 14.18 5.12
N GLU A 200 4.46 13.26 4.23
CA GLU A 200 4.51 13.51 2.78
C GLU A 200 3.14 13.89 2.19
N ALA A 201 2.04 13.46 2.81
CA ALA A 201 0.70 13.83 2.35
C ALA A 201 0.41 15.28 2.67
N PHE A 202 0.82 15.72 3.87
CA PHE A 202 0.71 17.10 4.31
C PHE A 202 1.58 18.03 3.45
N THR A 203 2.86 17.71 3.28
CA THR A 203 3.79 18.53 2.48
C THR A 203 3.32 18.72 1.04
N ARG A 204 2.85 17.62 0.41
CA ARG A 204 2.27 17.67 -0.94
C ARG A 204 0.97 18.45 -0.99
N PHE A 205 0.20 18.44 0.09
CA PHE A 205 -1.03 19.23 0.16
C PHE A 205 -0.72 20.73 0.28
N GLU A 206 0.26 21.13 1.10
CA GLU A 206 0.74 22.53 1.18
C GLU A 206 1.22 23.07 -0.17
N ALA A 207 2.09 22.31 -0.85
CA ALA A 207 2.59 22.69 -2.16
C ALA A 207 1.45 22.80 -3.20
N TRP A 208 0.50 21.87 -3.16
CA TRP A 208 -0.66 21.89 -4.05
C TRP A 208 -1.57 23.13 -3.80
N ILE A 209 -1.81 23.50 -2.52
CA ILE A 209 -2.55 24.73 -2.19
C ILE A 209 -1.87 25.95 -2.79
N ARG A 210 -0.57 26.09 -2.57
CA ARG A 210 0.22 27.23 -3.07
C ARG A 210 0.05 27.38 -4.57
N ASN A 211 0.30 26.31 -5.33
CA ASN A 211 0.16 26.34 -6.78
C ASN A 211 -1.29 26.61 -7.23
N LYS A 212 -2.28 26.11 -6.47
CA LYS A 212 -3.70 26.31 -6.80
C LYS A 212 -4.14 27.75 -6.58
N VAL A 213 -3.68 28.39 -5.50
CA VAL A 213 -3.97 29.80 -5.16
C VAL A 213 -3.24 30.76 -6.08
N GLU A 214 -1.99 30.45 -6.46
CA GLU A 214 -1.21 31.28 -7.40
C GLU A 214 -1.85 31.42 -8.79
N SER A 215 -2.72 30.49 -9.18
CA SER A 215 -3.46 30.56 -10.45
C SER A 215 -4.63 31.55 -10.46
N PHE A 216 -4.88 32.25 -9.35
CA PHE A 216 -5.94 33.25 -9.19
C PHE A 216 -5.37 34.64 -8.95
N GLU A 217 -6.17 35.68 -9.20
CA GLU A 217 -5.83 37.08 -8.94
C GLU A 217 -6.94 37.80 -8.17
N GLY A 218 -6.64 38.98 -7.68
CA GLY A 218 -7.62 39.90 -7.08
C GLY A 218 -8.34 39.35 -5.84
N GLU A 219 -9.65 39.59 -5.78
CA GLU A 219 -10.49 39.17 -4.65
C GLU A 219 -10.73 37.66 -4.60
N HIS A 220 -10.85 37.01 -5.76
CA HIS A 220 -11.03 35.56 -5.85
C HIS A 220 -9.83 34.81 -5.32
N LYS A 221 -8.60 35.31 -5.54
CA LYS A 221 -7.39 34.78 -4.91
C LYS A 221 -7.47 34.84 -3.41
N ARG A 222 -7.80 36.02 -2.86
CA ARG A 222 -7.92 36.22 -1.41
C ARG A 222 -8.98 35.31 -0.78
N ALA A 223 -10.13 35.14 -1.44
CA ALA A 223 -11.20 34.27 -0.96
C ALA A 223 -10.77 32.78 -0.96
N LEU A 224 -10.15 32.33 -2.05
CA LEU A 224 -9.64 30.95 -2.17
C LEU A 224 -8.49 30.66 -1.19
N GLU A 225 -7.56 31.60 -1.02
CA GLU A 225 -6.45 31.49 -0.09
C GLU A 225 -6.94 31.37 1.35
N ARG A 226 -7.88 32.24 1.77
CA ARG A 226 -8.46 32.17 3.12
C ARG A 226 -9.13 30.81 3.34
N TYR A 227 -9.88 30.29 2.38
CA TYR A 227 -10.53 28.99 2.48
C TYR A 227 -9.53 27.85 2.51
N ALA A 228 -8.55 27.85 1.60
CA ALA A 228 -7.58 26.77 1.49
C ALA A 228 -6.59 26.75 2.68
N VAL A 229 -6.07 27.89 3.10
CA VAL A 229 -5.06 27.99 4.16
C VAL A 229 -5.70 28.03 5.53
N TRP A 230 -6.58 29.01 5.79
CA TRP A 230 -7.11 29.22 7.14
C TRP A 230 -8.12 28.14 7.56
N TYR A 231 -8.96 27.66 6.65
CA TYR A 231 -9.94 26.64 6.99
C TYR A 231 -9.38 25.23 6.84
N HIS A 232 -8.84 24.88 5.65
CA HIS A 232 -8.42 23.49 5.37
C HIS A 232 -7.03 23.16 5.92
N LEU A 233 -6.00 23.97 5.65
CA LEU A 233 -4.65 23.65 6.06
C LEU A 233 -4.52 23.62 7.59
N HIS A 234 -5.11 24.59 8.31
CA HIS A 234 -5.12 24.58 9.77
C HIS A 234 -5.84 23.35 10.35
N ARG A 235 -6.97 22.96 9.73
CA ARG A 235 -7.69 21.77 10.15
C ARG A 235 -6.84 20.50 9.94
N ILE A 236 -6.15 20.39 8.83
CA ILE A 236 -5.31 19.21 8.53
C ILE A 236 -4.07 19.18 9.41
N ARG A 237 -3.46 20.32 9.74
CA ARG A 237 -2.38 20.40 10.75
C ARG A 237 -2.83 19.84 12.11
N ARG A 238 -4.05 20.17 12.53
CA ARG A 238 -4.61 19.60 13.78
C ARG A 238 -4.88 18.11 13.69
N ILE A 239 -5.29 17.59 12.53
CA ILE A 239 -5.42 16.14 12.31
C ILE A 239 -4.05 15.48 12.39
N GLN A 240 -3.02 16.07 11.78
CA GLN A 240 -1.64 15.58 11.83
C GLN A 240 -1.09 15.55 13.26
N SER A 241 -1.29 16.63 14.05
CA SER A 241 -0.82 16.68 15.44
C SER A 241 -1.49 15.67 16.36
N ASN A 242 -2.64 15.14 15.96
CA ASN A 242 -3.39 14.09 16.68
C ASN A 242 -3.22 12.70 16.03
N ASP A 243 -2.18 12.48 15.23
CA ASP A 243 -1.90 11.24 14.51
C ASP A 243 -3.08 10.71 13.66
N GLY A 244 -3.96 11.61 13.20
CA GLY A 244 -5.13 11.26 12.38
C GLY A 244 -4.77 11.02 10.91
N ASP A 245 -5.74 10.53 10.14
CA ASP A 245 -5.58 10.24 8.69
C ASP A 245 -5.49 11.53 7.85
N VAL A 246 -4.27 12.05 7.73
CA VAL A 246 -3.95 13.23 6.91
C VAL A 246 -4.22 12.97 5.42
N HIS A 247 -3.99 11.75 4.94
CA HIS A 247 -4.15 11.44 3.52
C HIS A 247 -5.60 11.60 3.05
N SER A 248 -6.55 10.99 3.76
CA SER A 248 -7.98 11.12 3.47
C SER A 248 -8.48 12.54 3.69
N ALA A 249 -8.02 13.22 4.76
CA ALA A 249 -8.38 14.59 5.05
C ALA A 249 -7.91 15.55 3.94
N ALA A 250 -6.67 15.43 3.48
CA ALA A 250 -6.11 16.21 2.38
C ALA A 250 -6.83 15.92 1.05
N HIS A 251 -7.18 14.65 0.78
CA HIS A 251 -7.94 14.29 -0.41
C HIS A 251 -9.31 14.97 -0.45
N ASN A 252 -10.05 14.91 0.65
CA ASN A 252 -11.36 15.57 0.78
C ASN A 252 -11.25 17.09 0.67
N ALA A 253 -10.23 17.70 1.31
CA ALA A 253 -9.96 19.13 1.22
C ALA A 253 -9.66 19.56 -0.23
N LYS A 254 -8.84 18.78 -0.97
CA LYS A 254 -8.58 19.06 -2.39
C LYS A 254 -9.86 19.08 -3.22
N GLN A 255 -10.79 18.17 -2.99
CA GLN A 255 -12.09 18.18 -3.70
C GLN A 255 -12.88 19.44 -3.40
N GLN A 256 -12.95 19.87 -2.13
CA GLN A 256 -13.68 21.05 -1.72
C GLN A 256 -13.03 22.34 -2.25
N ILE A 257 -11.71 22.47 -2.15
CA ILE A 257 -10.94 23.60 -2.69
C ILE A 257 -11.08 23.67 -4.22
N THR A 258 -11.04 22.50 -4.91
CA THR A 258 -11.22 22.45 -6.36
C THR A 258 -12.62 22.91 -6.77
N ALA A 259 -13.66 22.49 -6.04
CA ALA A 259 -15.02 22.96 -6.31
C ALA A 259 -15.16 24.47 -6.10
N ALA A 260 -14.57 25.00 -5.02
CA ALA A 260 -14.49 26.44 -4.76
C ALA A 260 -13.76 27.19 -5.88
N ALA A 261 -12.58 26.69 -6.29
CA ALA A 261 -11.81 27.27 -7.37
C ALA A 261 -12.57 27.29 -8.70
N ASN A 262 -13.26 26.21 -9.04
CA ASN A 262 -14.07 26.14 -10.25
C ASN A 262 -15.26 27.10 -10.21
N PHE A 263 -15.86 27.30 -9.05
CA PHE A 263 -16.93 28.29 -8.87
C PHE A 263 -16.41 29.71 -9.00
N LEU A 264 -15.29 30.04 -8.38
CA LEU A 264 -14.67 31.37 -8.47
C LEU A 264 -14.20 31.69 -9.89
N ASN A 265 -13.63 30.71 -10.63
CA ASN A 265 -13.29 30.90 -12.05
C ASN A 265 -14.52 31.21 -12.88
N TRP A 266 -15.63 30.48 -12.65
CA TRP A 266 -16.87 30.74 -13.37
C TRP A 266 -17.43 32.13 -13.08
N LEU A 267 -17.37 32.61 -11.82
CA LEU A 267 -17.74 33.99 -11.49
C LEU A 267 -16.83 35.01 -12.18
N GLN A 268 -15.54 34.74 -12.25
CA GLN A 268 -14.58 35.59 -12.96
C GLN A 268 -14.87 35.66 -14.47
N GLU A 269 -15.22 34.53 -15.09
CA GLU A 269 -15.64 34.48 -16.50
C GLU A 269 -16.94 35.29 -16.78
N GLN A 270 -17.80 35.44 -15.76
CA GLN A 270 -19.01 36.28 -15.82
C GLN A 270 -18.75 37.74 -15.39
N GLU A 271 -17.51 38.10 -15.04
CA GLU A 271 -17.13 39.41 -14.49
C GLU A 271 -17.93 39.78 -13.21
N ILE A 272 -18.29 38.78 -12.40
CA ILE A 272 -19.08 38.94 -11.17
C ILE A 272 -18.16 38.76 -9.95
N SER A 273 -18.20 39.72 -9.03
CA SER A 273 -17.54 39.57 -7.73
C SER A 273 -18.25 38.58 -6.82
N LEU A 274 -17.53 38.00 -5.87
CA LEU A 274 -18.10 37.06 -4.90
C LEU A 274 -19.15 37.77 -4.01
N GLU A 275 -18.97 39.04 -3.68
CA GLU A 275 -19.89 39.85 -2.91
C GLU A 275 -21.19 40.14 -3.68
N ALA A 276 -21.13 40.32 -5.01
CA ALA A 276 -22.26 40.54 -5.88
C ALA A 276 -22.99 39.25 -6.32
N CYS A 277 -22.49 38.10 -5.91
CA CYS A 277 -23.06 36.80 -6.28
C CYS A 277 -24.45 36.62 -5.67
N THR A 278 -25.45 36.25 -6.48
CA THR A 278 -26.82 35.98 -6.06
C THR A 278 -27.09 34.46 -5.96
N GLN A 279 -28.18 34.10 -5.25
CA GLN A 279 -28.60 32.71 -5.17
C GLN A 279 -28.92 32.12 -6.55
N SER A 280 -29.56 32.92 -7.44
CA SER A 280 -29.87 32.48 -8.81
C SER A 280 -28.63 32.09 -9.61
N LEU A 281 -27.48 32.78 -9.42
CA LEU A 281 -26.23 32.44 -10.06
C LEU A 281 -25.65 31.12 -9.53
N VAL A 282 -25.76 30.88 -8.23
CA VAL A 282 -25.38 29.59 -7.63
C VAL A 282 -26.22 28.46 -8.22
N ASP A 283 -27.54 28.66 -8.32
CA ASP A 283 -28.45 27.64 -8.85
C ASP A 283 -28.18 27.35 -10.33
N ILE A 284 -27.89 28.37 -11.15
CA ILE A 284 -27.48 28.21 -12.55
C ILE A 284 -26.16 27.40 -12.60
N TRP A 285 -25.18 27.77 -11.82
CA TRP A 285 -23.89 27.07 -11.82
C TRP A 285 -24.03 25.61 -11.39
N LEU A 286 -24.86 25.31 -10.38
CA LEU A 286 -25.10 23.96 -9.91
C LEU A 286 -25.83 23.10 -10.96
N THR A 287 -26.82 23.66 -11.66
CA THR A 287 -27.65 22.93 -12.62
C THR A 287 -26.94 22.69 -13.96
N THR A 288 -26.05 23.57 -14.37
CA THR A 288 -25.33 23.48 -15.65
C THR A 288 -24.11 22.53 -15.61
N GLY A 289 -23.81 21.92 -14.47
CA GLY A 289 -22.62 21.11 -14.30
C GLY A 289 -22.83 19.71 -13.73
N ASN A 290 -21.73 19.05 -13.52
CA ASN A 290 -21.74 17.71 -12.94
C ASN A 290 -22.01 17.74 -11.42
N SER A 291 -22.32 16.58 -10.87
CA SER A 291 -22.68 16.44 -9.46
C SER A 291 -21.54 16.78 -8.46
N SER A 292 -20.29 16.94 -8.91
CA SER A 292 -19.20 17.36 -8.03
C SER A 292 -19.28 18.84 -7.64
N ARG A 293 -20.05 19.67 -8.40
CA ARG A 293 -20.27 21.07 -8.09
C ARG A 293 -20.94 21.30 -6.73
N TYR A 294 -21.78 20.36 -6.29
CA TYR A 294 -22.41 20.43 -4.95
C TYR A 294 -21.41 20.45 -3.79
N THR A 295 -20.18 20.04 -4.02
CA THR A 295 -19.10 20.11 -3.03
C THR A 295 -18.72 21.57 -2.67
N VAL A 296 -19.11 22.55 -3.48
CA VAL A 296 -18.94 24.00 -3.20
C VAL A 296 -19.65 24.45 -1.94
N ARG A 297 -20.67 23.70 -1.46
CA ARG A 297 -21.43 24.03 -0.25
C ARG A 297 -20.56 24.46 0.93
N GLY A 298 -19.45 23.74 1.17
CA GLY A 298 -18.51 24.07 2.26
C GLY A 298 -17.85 25.43 2.08
N PHE A 299 -17.54 25.79 0.85
CA PHE A 299 -17.00 27.13 0.53
C PHE A 299 -18.04 28.23 0.70
N LEU A 300 -19.27 28.04 0.22
CA LEU A 300 -20.36 29.02 0.37
C LEU A 300 -20.68 29.30 1.85
N GLN A 301 -20.69 28.26 2.67
CA GLN A 301 -20.87 28.42 4.11
C GLN A 301 -19.71 29.19 4.74
N PHE A 302 -18.46 28.84 4.41
CA PHE A 302 -17.27 29.57 4.86
C PHE A 302 -17.29 31.03 4.41
N ALA A 303 -17.64 31.30 3.15
CA ALA A 303 -17.71 32.65 2.60
C ALA A 303 -18.77 33.50 3.32
N LYS A 304 -19.94 32.94 3.64
CA LYS A 304 -20.97 33.56 4.48
C LYS A 304 -20.43 33.90 5.88
N GLU A 305 -19.88 32.91 6.58
CA GLU A 305 -19.33 33.07 7.95
C GLU A 305 -18.18 34.07 8.00
N SER A 306 -17.37 34.12 6.94
CA SER A 306 -16.24 35.06 6.79
C SER A 306 -16.65 36.43 6.21
N LYS A 307 -17.92 36.67 5.95
CA LYS A 307 -18.49 37.89 5.33
C LYS A 307 -17.85 38.24 3.99
N LEU A 308 -17.52 37.21 3.18
CA LEU A 308 -16.96 37.35 1.84
C LEU A 308 -18.05 37.30 0.76
N ALA A 309 -19.22 36.77 1.11
CA ALA A 309 -20.38 36.64 0.24
C ALA A 309 -21.66 36.84 1.02
N PRO A 310 -22.78 37.17 0.34
CA PRO A 310 -24.12 37.14 0.95
C PRO A 310 -24.47 35.69 1.37
N PRO A 311 -25.57 35.48 2.09
CA PRO A 311 -26.05 34.15 2.47
C PRO A 311 -26.46 33.32 1.24
N LEU A 312 -25.53 32.52 0.71
CA LEU A 312 -25.71 31.65 -0.42
C LEU A 312 -25.81 30.18 0.05
N HIS A 313 -26.63 29.40 -0.61
CA HIS A 313 -26.90 28.01 -0.27
C HIS A 313 -26.68 27.08 -1.44
N ALA A 314 -26.00 25.94 -1.19
CA ALA A 314 -26.03 24.79 -2.06
C ALA A 314 -26.72 23.63 -1.31
N PRO A 315 -27.66 22.92 -1.94
CA PRO A 315 -28.36 21.81 -1.28
C PRO A 315 -27.38 20.71 -0.90
N THR A 316 -27.71 20.01 0.18
CA THR A 316 -26.98 18.80 0.54
C THR A 316 -27.27 17.75 -0.53
N ARG A 317 -26.23 17.22 -1.17
CA ARG A 317 -26.42 16.03 -1.98
C ARG A 317 -26.85 14.93 -1.02
N HIS A 318 -28.09 14.51 -1.08
CA HIS A 318 -28.47 13.24 -0.47
C HIS A 318 -27.67 12.16 -1.21
N ALA A 319 -26.56 11.71 -0.60
CA ALA A 319 -25.96 10.49 -1.05
C ALA A 319 -27.09 9.45 -1.01
N ARG A 320 -27.48 8.90 -2.17
CA ARG A 320 -28.27 7.66 -2.17
C ARG A 320 -27.51 6.76 -1.21
N ALA A 321 -28.18 6.41 -0.10
CA ALA A 321 -27.61 5.48 0.86
C ALA A 321 -27.06 4.34 0.03
N GLN A 322 -25.75 4.07 0.17
CA GLN A 322 -25.14 3.00 -0.60
C GLN A 322 -25.70 1.70 -0.03
N THR A 323 -26.80 1.27 -0.60
CA THR A 323 -27.61 0.13 -0.15
C THR A 323 -27.07 -1.21 -0.64
N ARG A 324 -25.86 -1.21 -1.26
CA ARG A 324 -25.24 -2.45 -1.69
C ARG A 324 -24.96 -3.35 -0.51
N ARG A 325 -25.53 -4.53 -0.57
CA ARG A 325 -25.38 -5.62 0.41
C ARG A 325 -25.31 -6.93 -0.34
N ILE A 326 -24.58 -7.87 0.20
CA ILE A 326 -24.66 -9.28 -0.13
C ILE A 326 -25.63 -9.95 0.87
N THR A 327 -26.08 -11.15 0.59
CA THR A 327 -26.82 -11.95 1.56
C THR A 327 -25.90 -12.47 2.65
N ASP A 328 -26.45 -12.81 3.83
CA ASP A 328 -25.63 -13.43 4.87
C ASP A 328 -25.11 -14.82 4.43
N GLY A 329 -25.89 -15.56 3.63
CA GLY A 329 -25.43 -16.80 3.01
C GLY A 329 -24.16 -16.60 2.16
N GLU A 330 -24.15 -15.63 1.26
CA GLU A 330 -22.97 -15.28 0.47
C GLU A 330 -21.78 -14.87 1.35
N ARG A 331 -22.04 -14.11 2.42
CA ARG A 331 -21.00 -13.73 3.39
C ARG A 331 -20.37 -14.95 4.06
N LEU A 332 -21.20 -15.90 4.50
CA LEU A 332 -20.73 -17.16 5.11
C LEU A 332 -19.98 -18.05 4.12
N GLU A 333 -20.39 -18.07 2.84
CA GLU A 333 -19.64 -18.76 1.77
C GLU A 333 -18.26 -18.15 1.58
N TRP A 334 -18.15 -16.81 1.57
CA TRP A 334 -16.85 -16.13 1.52
C TRP A 334 -15.98 -16.43 2.76
N ILE A 335 -16.56 -16.47 3.95
CA ILE A 335 -15.84 -16.86 5.17
C ILE A 335 -15.26 -18.27 5.00
N ARG A 336 -16.08 -19.27 4.60
CA ARG A 336 -15.60 -20.63 4.36
C ARG A 336 -14.48 -20.66 3.32
N TYR A 337 -14.66 -19.96 2.20
CA TYR A 337 -13.68 -19.91 1.12
C TYR A 337 -12.31 -19.42 1.64
N TYR A 338 -12.27 -18.29 2.36
CA TYR A 338 -11.01 -17.78 2.89
C TYR A 338 -10.43 -18.59 4.04
N LEU A 339 -11.23 -19.35 4.76
CA LEU A 339 -10.75 -20.28 5.78
C LEU A 339 -10.06 -21.52 5.16
N THR A 340 -10.56 -22.02 4.03
CA THR A 340 -10.13 -23.30 3.45
C THR A 340 -9.18 -23.16 2.26
N GLU A 341 -9.19 -22.05 1.53
CA GLU A 341 -8.38 -21.89 0.31
C GLU A 341 -6.92 -21.52 0.65
N GLU A 342 -6.08 -22.54 0.80
CA GLU A 342 -4.66 -22.40 1.17
C GLU A 342 -3.77 -21.86 0.03
N SER A 343 -4.25 -21.84 -1.22
CA SER A 343 -3.50 -21.26 -2.34
C SER A 343 -3.41 -19.74 -2.27
N LEU A 344 -4.30 -19.09 -1.51
CA LEU A 344 -4.28 -17.65 -1.26
C LEU A 344 -3.21 -17.27 -0.24
N SER A 345 -2.66 -16.07 -0.42
CA SER A 345 -1.69 -15.54 0.54
C SER A 345 -2.31 -15.38 1.93
N PRO A 346 -1.60 -15.69 3.02
CA PRO A 346 -2.09 -15.42 4.39
C PRO A 346 -2.50 -13.96 4.61
N ALA A 347 -1.84 -13.01 3.92
CA ALA A 347 -2.20 -11.58 3.95
C ALA A 347 -3.59 -11.32 3.36
N ALA A 348 -3.90 -11.88 2.19
CA ALA A 348 -5.22 -11.73 1.56
C ALA A 348 -6.32 -12.37 2.40
N ARG A 349 -6.07 -13.57 2.92
CA ARG A 349 -6.98 -14.29 3.81
C ARG A 349 -7.27 -13.50 5.08
N SER A 350 -6.23 -12.98 5.75
CA SER A 350 -6.36 -12.15 6.97
C SER A 350 -7.13 -10.86 6.70
N ALA A 351 -6.84 -10.16 5.61
CA ALA A 351 -7.54 -8.93 5.25
C ALA A 351 -9.02 -9.16 4.92
N ALA A 352 -9.33 -10.26 4.22
CA ALA A 352 -10.71 -10.66 3.93
C ALA A 352 -11.47 -11.01 5.22
N MET A 353 -10.86 -11.73 6.15
CA MET A 353 -11.48 -12.09 7.43
C MET A 353 -11.73 -10.86 8.32
N LEU A 354 -10.82 -9.88 8.34
CA LEU A 354 -11.05 -8.60 9.04
C LEU A 354 -12.27 -7.84 8.48
N LEU A 355 -12.52 -7.95 7.16
CA LEU A 355 -13.71 -7.38 6.52
C LEU A 355 -14.97 -8.20 6.83
N LEU A 356 -14.91 -9.53 6.69
CA LEU A 356 -16.05 -10.45 6.75
C LEU A 356 -16.54 -10.72 8.19
N VAL A 357 -15.64 -10.70 9.17
CA VAL A 357 -15.97 -10.99 10.58
C VAL A 357 -16.20 -9.72 11.37
N PHE A 358 -15.33 -8.71 11.19
CA PHE A 358 -15.39 -7.48 11.99
C PHE A 358 -15.89 -6.26 11.18
N GLY A 359 -16.23 -6.42 9.92
CA GLY A 359 -16.74 -5.33 9.08
C GLY A 359 -15.77 -4.15 8.90
N GLN A 360 -14.46 -4.36 9.12
CA GLN A 360 -13.51 -3.25 9.10
C GLN A 360 -13.34 -2.68 7.68
N PRO A 361 -13.32 -1.35 7.52
CA PRO A 361 -13.09 -0.74 6.22
C PRO A 361 -11.64 -0.96 5.76
N LEU A 362 -11.43 -1.15 4.45
CA LEU A 362 -10.09 -1.40 3.90
C LEU A 362 -9.07 -0.31 4.23
N THR A 363 -9.50 0.93 4.45
CA THR A 363 -8.62 2.02 4.90
C THR A 363 -8.01 1.71 6.26
N ARG A 364 -8.83 1.23 7.21
CA ARG A 364 -8.36 0.86 8.55
C ARG A 364 -7.53 -0.43 8.51
N ILE A 365 -7.98 -1.45 7.76
CA ILE A 365 -7.21 -2.69 7.58
C ILE A 365 -5.81 -2.38 7.03
N ALA A 366 -5.72 -1.54 5.98
CA ALA A 366 -4.46 -1.19 5.37
C ALA A 366 -3.49 -0.46 6.33
N THR A 367 -4.01 0.37 7.23
CA THR A 367 -3.21 1.17 8.19
C THR A 367 -3.05 0.52 9.56
N MET A 368 -3.61 -0.69 9.74
CA MET A 368 -3.53 -1.40 11.03
C MET A 368 -2.08 -1.65 11.43
N ARG A 369 -1.78 -1.33 12.67
CA ARG A 369 -0.44 -1.52 13.24
C ARG A 369 -0.28 -2.92 13.81
N LEU A 370 0.97 -3.35 13.91
CA LEU A 370 1.32 -4.66 14.47
C LEU A 370 1.00 -4.72 15.97
N ASP A 371 1.20 -3.62 16.68
CA ASP A 371 0.92 -3.48 18.12
C ASP A 371 -0.59 -3.48 18.47
N ALA A 372 -1.45 -3.46 17.44
CA ALA A 372 -2.89 -3.68 17.61
C ALA A 372 -3.27 -5.17 17.75
N VAL A 373 -2.35 -6.09 17.45
CA VAL A 373 -2.56 -7.54 17.56
C VAL A 373 -1.80 -8.05 18.76
N ASP A 374 -2.52 -8.73 19.66
CA ASP A 374 -1.99 -9.38 20.84
C ASP A 374 -2.28 -10.89 20.75
N ASP A 375 -1.25 -11.73 20.89
CA ASP A 375 -1.38 -13.19 20.82
C ASP A 375 -0.87 -13.79 22.14
N ASP A 376 -1.74 -13.84 23.12
CA ASP A 376 -1.46 -14.39 24.44
C ASP A 376 -1.74 -15.90 24.47
N ALA A 377 -0.86 -16.66 25.13
CA ALA A 377 -0.98 -18.12 25.18
C ALA A 377 -2.19 -18.61 26.02
N VAL A 378 -2.71 -17.78 26.93
CA VAL A 378 -3.82 -18.12 27.84
C VAL A 378 -5.13 -17.48 27.34
N GLU A 379 -5.09 -16.20 26.98
CA GLU A 379 -6.27 -15.44 26.58
C GLU A 379 -6.57 -15.53 25.08
N GLY A 380 -5.68 -16.16 24.29
CA GLY A 380 -5.81 -16.29 22.85
C GLY A 380 -5.48 -15.02 22.09
N MET A 381 -5.77 -15.03 20.79
CA MET A 381 -5.48 -13.90 19.92
C MET A 381 -6.56 -12.83 20.02
N ARG A 382 -6.13 -11.57 20.15
CA ARG A 382 -7.01 -10.39 20.23
C ARG A 382 -6.54 -9.29 19.30
N ILE A 383 -7.49 -8.49 18.81
CA ILE A 383 -7.22 -7.30 17.97
C ILE A 383 -7.86 -6.07 18.58
N ARG A 384 -7.13 -4.98 18.64
CA ARG A 384 -7.60 -3.67 19.11
C ARG A 384 -8.03 -2.80 17.94
N PHE A 385 -9.35 -2.59 17.81
CA PHE A 385 -9.94 -1.66 16.84
C PHE A 385 -10.26 -0.30 17.46
N ALA A 386 -10.47 -0.27 18.78
CA ALA A 386 -10.76 0.90 19.59
C ALA A 386 -9.96 0.82 20.92
N GLU A 387 -10.55 1.22 22.03
CA GLU A 387 -9.89 1.17 23.34
C GLU A 387 -9.72 -0.28 23.83
N ASP A 388 -10.77 -1.07 23.74
CA ASP A 388 -10.76 -2.46 24.20
C ASP A 388 -10.40 -3.45 23.08
N PRO A 389 -9.60 -4.49 23.38
CA PRO A 389 -9.28 -5.53 22.41
C PRO A 389 -10.46 -6.50 22.22
N VAL A 390 -10.64 -6.95 20.98
CA VAL A 390 -11.67 -7.92 20.59
C VAL A 390 -11.02 -9.27 20.31
N HIS A 391 -11.62 -10.35 20.82
CA HIS A 391 -11.13 -11.71 20.57
C HIS A 391 -11.25 -12.11 19.11
N VAL A 392 -10.22 -12.75 18.57
CA VAL A 392 -10.20 -13.32 17.22
C VAL A 392 -10.71 -14.75 17.29
N PRO A 393 -11.86 -15.06 16.67
CA PRO A 393 -12.40 -16.41 16.77
C PRO A 393 -11.57 -17.44 15.99
N GLU A 394 -11.50 -18.66 16.50
CA GLU A 394 -11.00 -19.81 15.75
C GLU A 394 -11.93 -20.13 14.55
N PRO A 395 -11.40 -20.56 13.39
CA PRO A 395 -9.98 -20.79 13.06
C PRO A 395 -9.30 -19.56 12.42
N PHE A 396 -9.87 -18.36 12.52
CA PHE A 396 -9.29 -17.14 11.92
C PHE A 396 -7.96 -16.76 12.59
N ASP A 397 -7.83 -16.97 13.90
CA ASP A 397 -6.58 -16.74 14.65
C ASP A 397 -5.39 -17.49 14.04
N GLY A 398 -5.59 -18.74 13.58
CA GLY A 398 -4.58 -19.54 12.88
C GLY A 398 -4.13 -18.88 11.56
N ILE A 399 -5.05 -18.32 10.78
CA ILE A 399 -4.72 -17.60 9.54
C ILE A 399 -3.92 -16.33 9.86
N LEU A 400 -4.30 -15.61 10.91
CA LEU A 400 -3.62 -14.40 11.30
C LEU A 400 -2.20 -14.69 11.83
N ARG A 401 -2.00 -15.80 12.60
CA ARG A 401 -0.65 -16.28 12.98
C ARG A 401 0.20 -16.64 11.76
N GLN A 402 -0.38 -17.32 10.76
CA GLN A 402 0.31 -17.59 9.50
C GLN A 402 0.72 -16.29 8.79
N HIS A 403 -0.15 -15.28 8.79
CA HIS A 403 0.17 -13.98 8.22
C HIS A 403 1.30 -13.30 8.99
N LEU A 404 1.25 -13.26 10.31
CA LEU A 404 2.31 -12.68 11.15
C LEU A 404 3.66 -13.35 10.90
N ALA A 405 3.70 -14.69 10.80
CA ALA A 405 4.91 -15.46 10.52
C ALA A 405 5.43 -15.27 9.09
N SER A 406 4.53 -15.02 8.13
CA SER A 406 4.85 -14.89 6.70
C SER A 406 4.79 -13.46 6.18
N ARG A 407 4.78 -12.44 7.05
CA ARG A 407 4.67 -11.03 6.62
C ARG A 407 5.61 -10.74 5.47
N ALA A 408 5.04 -10.14 4.43
CA ALA A 408 5.76 -9.91 3.18
C ALA A 408 7.04 -9.10 3.42
N ARG A 409 8.17 -9.68 3.06
CA ARG A 409 9.47 -9.00 3.07
C ARG A 409 9.44 -7.88 2.03
N THR A 410 9.73 -6.66 2.45
CA THR A 410 9.84 -5.52 1.54
C THR A 410 11.01 -5.73 0.58
N ARG A 411 10.95 -5.11 -0.61
CA ARG A 411 12.03 -5.29 -1.61
C ARG A 411 13.39 -4.79 -1.11
N THR A 412 13.40 -3.79 -0.25
CA THR A 412 14.60 -3.03 0.12
C THR A 412 14.72 -2.73 1.61
N GLY A 413 13.76 -3.15 2.44
CA GLY A 413 13.75 -2.94 3.90
C GLY A 413 13.63 -4.24 4.68
N SER A 414 13.86 -4.19 5.99
CA SER A 414 13.59 -5.29 6.90
C SER A 414 12.11 -5.32 7.30
N VAL A 415 11.54 -6.51 7.43
CA VAL A 415 10.16 -6.71 7.94
C VAL A 415 10.08 -6.31 9.42
N ASP A 416 11.15 -6.52 10.16
CA ASP A 416 11.19 -6.30 11.62
C ASP A 416 11.03 -4.83 12.00
N THR A 417 11.39 -3.91 11.08
CA THR A 417 11.25 -2.46 11.30
C THR A 417 9.92 -1.88 10.81
N ASN A 418 9.09 -2.65 10.09
CA ASN A 418 7.82 -2.15 9.58
C ASN A 418 6.70 -2.30 10.63
N PRO A 419 6.12 -1.20 11.15
CA PRO A 419 5.16 -1.23 12.24
C PRO A 419 3.74 -1.67 11.83
N TYR A 420 3.49 -1.90 10.54
CA TYR A 420 2.15 -2.20 10.04
C TYR A 420 1.89 -3.70 9.91
N LEU A 421 0.67 -4.12 10.25
CA LEU A 421 0.22 -5.50 10.07
C LEU A 421 0.30 -5.93 8.60
N PHE A 422 -0.09 -5.04 7.68
CA PHE A 422 -0.01 -5.25 6.23
C PHE A 422 1.06 -4.32 5.62
N PRO A 423 2.32 -4.73 5.58
CA PRO A 423 3.40 -3.90 5.05
C PRO A 423 3.22 -3.66 3.54
N GLY A 424 3.52 -2.43 3.12
CA GLY A 424 3.51 -2.03 1.71
C GLY A 424 4.82 -2.34 1.00
N ALA A 425 4.87 -2.02 -0.29
CA ALA A 425 6.09 -2.18 -1.09
C ALA A 425 7.16 -1.12 -0.78
N ARG A 426 6.81 -0.04 -0.08
CA ARG A 426 7.75 1.00 0.35
C ARG A 426 8.16 0.76 1.79
N ALA A 427 9.43 0.99 2.07
CA ALA A 427 9.99 0.90 3.41
C ALA A 427 9.18 1.72 4.44
N GLY A 428 8.92 1.16 5.62
CA GLY A 428 8.18 1.81 6.69
C GLY A 428 6.73 2.21 6.37
N ARG A 429 6.15 1.74 5.26
CA ARG A 429 4.78 2.07 4.83
C ARG A 429 3.88 0.85 4.81
N HIS A 430 2.59 1.10 5.01
CA HIS A 430 1.54 0.10 4.89
C HIS A 430 1.15 -0.16 3.42
N ILE A 431 0.45 -1.25 3.16
CA ILE A 431 -0.21 -1.52 1.88
C ILE A 431 -1.20 -0.40 1.54
N THR A 432 -1.37 -0.08 0.24
CA THR A 432 -2.39 0.89 -0.14
C THR A 432 -3.78 0.25 -0.16
N ARG A 433 -4.80 1.03 0.20
CA ARG A 433 -6.20 0.61 0.12
C ARG A 433 -6.56 0.11 -1.28
N GLU A 434 -6.07 0.79 -2.33
CA GLU A 434 -6.35 0.46 -3.73
C GLU A 434 -5.80 -0.91 -4.10
N ARG A 435 -4.59 -1.24 -3.64
CA ARG A 435 -4.00 -2.56 -3.86
C ARG A 435 -4.78 -3.66 -3.13
N LEU A 436 -5.12 -3.42 -1.87
CA LEU A 436 -5.91 -4.36 -1.07
C LEU A 436 -7.30 -4.58 -1.69
N LYS A 437 -7.94 -3.49 -2.15
CA LYS A 437 -9.21 -3.56 -2.87
C LYS A 437 -9.11 -4.35 -4.17
N ALA A 438 -8.05 -4.11 -4.96
CA ALA A 438 -7.84 -4.83 -6.21
C ALA A 438 -7.65 -6.34 -5.98
N GLU A 439 -6.94 -6.72 -4.93
CA GLU A 439 -6.73 -8.12 -4.56
C GLU A 439 -8.05 -8.80 -4.17
N LEU A 440 -8.86 -8.21 -3.29
CA LEU A 440 -10.16 -8.77 -2.90
C LEU A 440 -11.17 -8.77 -4.06
N ASN A 441 -11.22 -7.70 -4.86
CA ASN A 441 -12.13 -7.64 -6.02
C ASN A 441 -11.76 -8.66 -7.11
N SER A 442 -10.47 -8.96 -7.31
CA SER A 442 -10.04 -9.98 -8.29
C SER A 442 -10.55 -11.38 -7.93
N LEU A 443 -10.88 -11.60 -6.66
CA LEU A 443 -11.47 -12.83 -6.15
C LEU A 443 -13.01 -12.79 -6.12
N GLY A 444 -13.63 -11.67 -6.53
CA GLY A 444 -15.09 -11.53 -6.64
C GLY A 444 -15.79 -10.87 -5.44
N VAL A 445 -15.05 -10.43 -4.41
CA VAL A 445 -15.66 -9.81 -3.21
C VAL A 445 -16.06 -8.37 -3.48
N ASP A 446 -17.34 -8.03 -3.38
CA ASP A 446 -17.80 -6.62 -3.30
C ASP A 446 -17.55 -6.10 -1.88
N VAL A 447 -16.41 -5.44 -1.71
CA VAL A 447 -15.92 -4.94 -0.41
C VAL A 447 -16.95 -4.08 0.34
N LEU A 448 -17.68 -3.22 -0.38
CA LEU A 448 -18.64 -2.32 0.28
C LEU A 448 -19.91 -3.06 0.69
N ALA A 449 -20.44 -3.89 -0.19
CA ALA A 449 -21.60 -4.72 0.09
C ALA A 449 -21.33 -5.67 1.26
N THR A 450 -20.19 -6.33 1.24
CA THR A 450 -19.72 -7.23 2.30
C THR A 450 -19.61 -6.52 3.64
N LYS A 451 -18.92 -5.37 3.70
CA LYS A 451 -18.81 -4.58 4.92
C LYS A 451 -20.18 -4.22 5.50
N ASN A 452 -21.09 -3.75 4.66
CA ASN A 452 -22.41 -3.34 5.11
C ASN A 452 -23.21 -4.52 5.66
N THR A 453 -23.20 -5.68 4.98
CA THR A 453 -23.85 -6.90 5.49
C THR A 453 -23.24 -7.36 6.82
N THR A 454 -21.90 -7.36 6.94
CA THR A 454 -21.24 -7.73 8.20
C THR A 454 -21.70 -6.82 9.35
N LEU A 455 -21.74 -5.50 9.13
CA LEU A 455 -22.21 -4.58 10.17
C LEU A 455 -23.70 -4.75 10.49
N ASP A 456 -24.56 -5.02 9.49
CA ASP A 456 -25.96 -5.34 9.70
C ASP A 456 -26.13 -6.59 10.57
N GLU A 457 -25.32 -7.65 10.35
CA GLU A 457 -25.36 -8.87 11.16
C GLU A 457 -24.84 -8.66 12.60
N LEU A 458 -23.79 -7.87 12.75
CA LEU A 458 -23.25 -7.56 14.09
C LEU A 458 -24.24 -6.74 14.93
N VAL A 459 -24.92 -5.74 14.36
CA VAL A 459 -25.94 -4.97 15.09
C VAL A 459 -27.25 -5.75 15.29
N ALA A 460 -27.44 -6.85 14.56
CA ALA A 460 -28.52 -7.79 14.83
C ALA A 460 -28.24 -8.70 16.03
N ALA A 461 -26.97 -9.02 16.25
CA ALA A 461 -26.53 -9.90 17.34
C ALA A 461 -26.28 -9.12 18.65
N MET A 462 -25.88 -7.85 18.55
CA MET A 462 -25.49 -7.02 19.71
C MET A 462 -26.01 -5.58 19.55
N PRO A 463 -26.28 -4.85 20.65
CA PRO A 463 -26.68 -3.43 20.58
C PRO A 463 -25.64 -2.58 19.83
N ALA A 464 -26.11 -1.68 18.95
CA ALA A 464 -25.26 -0.84 18.11
C ALA A 464 -24.19 -0.05 18.91
N PRO A 465 -24.44 0.49 20.12
CA PRO A 465 -23.38 1.11 20.92
C PRO A 465 -22.23 0.17 21.28
N MET A 466 -22.52 -1.07 21.68
CA MET A 466 -21.49 -2.06 22.04
C MET A 466 -20.62 -2.42 20.82
N VAL A 467 -21.24 -2.59 19.66
CA VAL A 467 -20.51 -2.83 18.39
C VAL A 467 -19.66 -1.61 18.04
N ALA A 468 -20.17 -0.37 18.28
CA ALA A 468 -19.44 0.86 18.03
C ALA A 468 -18.16 0.95 18.87
N ASP A 469 -18.26 0.72 20.16
CA ASP A 469 -17.15 0.77 21.11
C ASP A 469 -16.10 -0.31 20.79
N ALA A 470 -16.54 -1.56 20.57
CA ALA A 470 -15.65 -2.67 20.27
C ALA A 470 -14.91 -2.51 18.94
N LEU A 471 -15.57 -2.02 17.88
CA LEU A 471 -15.04 -1.96 16.54
C LEU A 471 -14.55 -0.58 16.11
N GLY A 472 -14.68 0.45 16.97
CA GLY A 472 -14.24 1.82 16.72
C GLY A 472 -15.05 2.54 15.65
N TYR A 473 -16.35 2.29 15.57
CA TYR A 473 -17.30 3.03 14.73
C TYR A 473 -17.98 4.16 15.49
N SER A 474 -18.49 5.17 14.78
CA SER A 474 -19.37 6.15 15.40
C SER A 474 -20.75 5.56 15.65
N TYR A 475 -21.39 5.95 16.76
CA TYR A 475 -22.78 5.56 17.08
C TYR A 475 -23.76 5.89 15.95
N THR A 476 -23.58 7.06 15.30
CA THR A 476 -24.41 7.46 14.16
C THR A 476 -24.30 6.48 12.98
N ALA A 477 -23.08 5.99 12.69
CA ALA A 477 -22.88 5.06 11.59
C ALA A 477 -23.57 3.72 11.86
N LEU A 478 -23.44 3.17 13.07
CA LEU A 478 -24.07 1.90 13.41
C LEU A 478 -25.58 2.03 13.65
N GLY A 479 -26.07 3.17 14.15
CA GLY A 479 -27.48 3.45 14.23
C GLY A 479 -28.20 3.42 12.87
N GLN A 480 -27.51 3.76 11.78
CA GLN A 480 -28.05 3.60 10.42
C GLN A 480 -28.21 2.12 10.01
N HIS A 481 -27.27 1.25 10.43
CA HIS A 481 -27.37 -0.20 10.21
C HIS A 481 -28.50 -0.82 11.04
N GLU A 482 -28.65 -0.41 12.28
CA GLU A 482 -29.74 -0.82 13.17
C GLU A 482 -31.10 -0.41 12.61
N GLN A 483 -31.25 0.85 12.17
CA GLN A 483 -32.50 1.34 11.53
C GLN A 483 -32.82 0.55 10.26
N HIS A 484 -31.81 0.24 9.44
CA HIS A 484 -32.00 -0.57 8.24
C HIS A 484 -32.53 -1.98 8.54
N ARG A 485 -32.00 -2.62 9.58
CA ARG A 485 -32.51 -3.90 10.08
C ARG A 485 -33.92 -3.78 10.64
N GLY A 486 -34.21 -2.74 11.42
CA GLY A 486 -35.53 -2.50 11.98
C GLY A 486 -36.62 -2.29 10.92
N VAL A 487 -36.30 -1.62 9.80
CA VAL A 487 -37.22 -1.49 8.65
C VAL A 487 -37.48 -2.84 7.98
N ARG A 488 -36.48 -3.71 7.82
CA ARG A 488 -36.68 -5.07 7.29
C ARG A 488 -37.57 -5.92 8.19
N TYR A 489 -37.41 -5.83 9.51
CA TYR A 489 -38.26 -6.55 10.44
C TYR A 489 -39.71 -6.06 10.42
N ARG A 490 -39.93 -4.75 10.31
CA ARG A 490 -41.29 -4.18 10.18
C ARG A 490 -41.96 -4.63 8.90
N SER A 491 -41.30 -4.61 7.76
CA SER A 491 -41.89 -5.09 6.49
C SER A 491 -42.15 -6.59 6.49
N TYR A 492 -41.34 -7.39 7.19
CA TYR A 492 -41.58 -8.81 7.37
C TYR A 492 -42.81 -9.09 8.27
N VAL A 493 -42.95 -8.31 9.34
CA VAL A 493 -44.10 -8.44 10.27
C VAL A 493 -45.40 -7.97 9.60
N SER A 494 -45.41 -6.81 8.89
CA SER A 494 -46.61 -6.33 8.18
C SER A 494 -47.07 -7.30 7.10
N GLY A 495 -46.14 -7.87 6.30
CA GLY A 495 -46.48 -8.88 5.28
C GLY A 495 -47.02 -10.21 5.82
N ARG A 496 -46.94 -10.46 7.14
CA ARG A 496 -47.42 -11.69 7.78
C ARG A 496 -48.82 -11.50 8.42
N TYR A 497 -49.24 -10.24 8.61
CA TYR A 497 -50.56 -9.91 9.21
C TYR A 497 -51.58 -9.39 8.19
N ASP A 498 -51.18 -9.16 6.92
CA ASP A 498 -52.05 -8.77 5.82
C ASP A 498 -52.41 -9.95 4.87
N GLY A 499 -52.27 -11.21 5.33
CA GLY A 499 -52.59 -12.44 4.62
C GLY A 499 -53.65 -13.25 5.33
#